data_e0fdd32e6eea1e4f331d64d1fce6ce64
#
_entry.id   e0fdd32e6eea1e4f331d64d1fce6ce64
#
_cell.length_a   1.000
_cell.length_b   1.000
_cell.length_c   1.000
_cell.angle_alpha   90.00
_cell.angle_beta   90.00
_cell.angle_gamma   90.00
#
_symmetry.space_group_name_H-M   'P 1'
#
loop_
_entity.id
_entity.type
_entity.pdbx_description
1 polymer ?
#
loop_
_entity_poly.entity_id
_entity_poly.type
_entity_poly.pdbx_seq_one_letter_code
_entity_poly.pdbx_strand_id
1 'polypeptide(L)'
;MAVPTTRAEFKNYCLRRLGFPVIDINVDDDQVDDRIDDALLFFYDYHFNGVEKIFMKHQVRQEDVDRKYIYVPEPIISVTSIFPFDNSNASVNMFDLRYQLRLHDLYDFTSVSYVPYTITMQHIQTLNLLFSGKPSLRFNRHNNKLFLDIEWGSDISVGEYIVVECYRKMDPDIYTGSGTASVSLNSTQVTGTNSYFLRDFIPGDEVTINGETKRIMNITSETTMNVESNFSSSASSQQVTKAGASDVWNDRFLKQYATALIKKQWGENIKKFGGVQMPGGVTLNGKEIWDEATEEIRKIEDEMQIYNVLPNEIMIG
;
A
#
# COMPACT_ATOMS: atom_id res chain seq x y z
N MET A 1 -15.92 -15.57 18.54
CA MET A 1 -14.55 -15.88 18.07
C MET A 1 -13.79 -14.58 18.05
N ALA A 2 -12.58 -14.55 18.56
CA ALA A 2 -11.74 -13.35 18.45
C ALA A 2 -11.40 -13.13 16.97
N VAL A 3 -11.52 -11.90 16.51
CA VAL A 3 -11.11 -11.46 15.18
C VAL A 3 -9.58 -11.50 15.16
N PRO A 4 -8.94 -12.12 14.18
CA PRO A 4 -7.48 -12.12 14.12
C PRO A 4 -6.97 -10.70 13.85
N THR A 5 -6.06 -10.24 14.67
CA THR A 5 -5.41 -8.92 14.60
C THR A 5 -3.91 -9.02 14.41
N THR A 6 -3.37 -10.21 14.56
CA THR A 6 -1.94 -10.50 14.39
C THR A 6 -1.74 -11.69 13.46
N ARG A 7 -0.55 -11.78 12.85
CA ARG A 7 -0.15 -12.90 11.98
C ARG A 7 -0.29 -14.26 12.69
N ALA A 8 0.09 -14.34 13.96
CA ALA A 8 -0.03 -15.57 14.74
C ALA A 8 -1.49 -16.00 14.97
N GLU A 9 -2.38 -15.05 15.24
CA GLU A 9 -3.81 -15.32 15.37
C GLU A 9 -4.43 -15.73 14.05
N PHE A 10 -4.01 -15.12 12.94
CA PHE A 10 -4.44 -15.46 11.59
C PHE A 10 -4.00 -16.88 11.21
N LYS A 11 -2.73 -17.24 11.44
CA LYS A 11 -2.20 -18.59 11.27
C LYS A 11 -3.02 -19.62 12.04
N ASN A 12 -3.26 -19.36 13.32
CA ASN A 12 -4.11 -20.21 14.15
C ASN A 12 -5.54 -20.31 13.64
N TYR A 13 -6.09 -19.25 13.08
CA TYR A 13 -7.42 -19.25 12.46
C TYR A 13 -7.46 -20.19 11.26
N CYS A 14 -6.49 -20.10 10.34
CA CYS A 14 -6.40 -20.94 9.15
C CYS A 14 -6.24 -22.42 9.52
N LEU A 15 -5.39 -22.74 10.48
CA LEU A 15 -5.18 -24.10 10.95
C LEU A 15 -6.45 -24.67 11.63
N ARG A 16 -7.13 -23.88 12.47
CA ARG A 16 -8.42 -24.30 13.08
C ARG A 16 -9.48 -24.59 12.03
N ARG A 17 -9.52 -23.81 10.95
CA ARG A 17 -10.47 -24.04 9.84
C ARG A 17 -10.20 -25.35 9.12
N LEU A 18 -8.94 -25.81 9.09
CA LEU A 18 -8.54 -27.12 8.54
C LEU A 18 -8.76 -28.29 9.52
N GLY A 19 -9.12 -28.00 10.79
CA GLY A 19 -9.44 -29.02 11.78
C GLY A 19 -8.47 -29.13 12.96
N PHE A 20 -7.41 -28.32 12.98
CA PHE A 20 -6.50 -28.28 14.14
C PHE A 20 -7.23 -27.81 15.42
N PRO A 21 -6.97 -28.35 16.60
CA PRO A 21 -6.00 -29.41 16.96
C PRO A 21 -6.61 -30.84 16.93
N VAL A 22 -7.83 -31.01 16.46
CA VAL A 22 -8.50 -32.33 16.41
C VAL A 22 -7.84 -33.24 15.38
N ILE A 23 -7.45 -32.64 14.25
CA ILE A 23 -6.71 -33.30 13.19
C ILE A 23 -5.30 -32.71 13.17
N ASP A 24 -4.29 -33.56 13.14
CA ASP A 24 -2.90 -33.12 12.97
C ASP A 24 -2.66 -32.68 11.53
N ILE A 25 -2.28 -31.42 11.35
CA ILE A 25 -2.00 -30.83 10.03
C ILE A 25 -0.50 -30.90 9.81
N ASN A 26 -0.06 -31.85 8.98
CA ASN A 26 1.36 -32.09 8.71
C ASN A 26 1.94 -31.04 7.75
N VAL A 27 2.02 -29.80 8.21
CA VAL A 27 2.64 -28.65 7.52
C VAL A 27 3.54 -27.97 8.54
N ASP A 28 4.76 -27.68 8.14
CA ASP A 28 5.71 -26.96 8.98
C ASP A 28 5.30 -25.49 9.14
N ASP A 29 5.70 -24.90 10.26
CA ASP A 29 5.37 -23.51 10.58
C ASP A 29 5.86 -22.52 9.51
N ASP A 30 7.09 -22.73 9.01
CA ASP A 30 7.66 -21.90 7.95
C ASP A 30 6.88 -22.06 6.62
N GLN A 31 6.41 -23.27 6.31
CA GLN A 31 5.57 -23.50 5.13
C GLN A 31 4.21 -22.78 5.23
N VAL A 32 3.65 -22.70 6.44
CA VAL A 32 2.41 -21.95 6.67
C VAL A 32 2.63 -20.48 6.48
N ASP A 33 3.73 -19.94 6.99
CA ASP A 33 4.08 -18.53 6.86
C ASP A 33 4.36 -18.16 5.40
N ASP A 34 5.06 -18.99 4.64
CA ASP A 34 5.24 -18.82 3.19
C ASP A 34 3.91 -18.75 2.43
N ARG A 35 2.95 -19.62 2.79
CA ARG A 35 1.61 -19.61 2.14
C ARG A 35 0.79 -18.38 2.52
N ILE A 36 0.97 -17.85 3.72
CA ILE A 36 0.35 -16.59 4.13
C ILE A 36 0.95 -15.42 3.35
N ASP A 37 2.27 -15.41 3.15
CA ASP A 37 2.92 -14.37 2.35
C ASP A 37 2.49 -14.42 0.87
N ASP A 38 2.39 -15.60 0.29
CA ASP A 38 1.83 -15.77 -1.06
C ASP A 38 0.39 -15.25 -1.15
N ALA A 39 -0.42 -15.53 -0.11
CA ALA A 39 -1.80 -15.04 -0.05
C ALA A 39 -1.87 -13.51 0.04
N LEU A 40 -1.01 -12.89 0.84
CA LEU A 40 -0.93 -11.44 0.95
C LEU A 40 -0.50 -10.79 -0.37
N LEU A 41 0.52 -11.36 -1.05
CA LEU A 41 0.96 -10.85 -2.34
C LEU A 41 -0.17 -10.87 -3.37
N PHE A 42 -0.90 -11.99 -3.46
CA PHE A 42 -2.03 -12.10 -4.37
C PHE A 42 -3.16 -11.12 -3.99
N PHE A 43 -3.43 -10.96 -2.70
CA PHE A 43 -4.43 -10.01 -2.19
C PHE A 43 -4.10 -8.57 -2.55
N TYR A 44 -2.84 -8.15 -2.46
CA TYR A 44 -2.40 -6.81 -2.86
C TYR A 44 -2.50 -6.56 -4.37
N ASP A 45 -2.27 -7.60 -5.16
CA ASP A 45 -2.26 -7.48 -6.62
C ASP A 45 -3.69 -7.52 -7.22
N TYR A 46 -4.64 -8.22 -6.57
CA TYR A 46 -5.96 -8.52 -7.16
C TYR A 46 -7.18 -8.10 -6.35
N HIS A 47 -7.02 -7.56 -5.14
CA HIS A 47 -8.16 -7.14 -4.35
C HIS A 47 -8.10 -5.65 -4.00
N PHE A 48 -9.23 -4.92 -4.20
CA PHE A 48 -9.26 -3.48 -3.97
C PHE A 48 -8.94 -3.06 -2.52
N ASN A 49 -9.25 -3.90 -1.51
CA ASN A 49 -8.91 -3.65 -0.11
C ASN A 49 -7.43 -3.96 0.21
N GLY A 50 -6.69 -4.57 -0.71
CA GLY A 50 -5.26 -4.84 -0.54
C GLY A 50 -4.39 -3.60 -0.73
N VAL A 51 -4.94 -2.56 -1.34
CA VAL A 51 -4.23 -1.33 -1.66
C VAL A 51 -5.04 -0.09 -1.28
N GLU A 52 -4.33 0.98 -0.95
CA GLU A 52 -4.89 2.29 -0.67
C GLU A 52 -4.36 3.32 -1.65
N LYS A 53 -5.25 4.12 -2.22
CA LYS A 53 -4.88 5.25 -3.06
C LYS A 53 -4.45 6.41 -2.18
N ILE A 54 -3.21 6.85 -2.32
CA ILE A 54 -2.65 7.96 -1.55
C ILE A 54 -2.00 9.01 -2.46
N PHE A 55 -1.82 10.20 -1.91
CA PHE A 55 -1.07 11.29 -2.55
C PHE A 55 0.24 11.49 -1.80
N MET A 56 1.35 11.09 -2.42
CA MET A 56 2.68 11.26 -1.86
C MET A 56 3.20 12.64 -2.23
N LYS A 57 3.58 13.42 -1.21
CA LYS A 57 4.25 14.70 -1.37
C LYS A 57 5.75 14.50 -1.19
N HIS A 58 6.53 14.85 -2.20
CA HIS A 58 7.98 14.79 -2.17
C HIS A 58 8.59 16.17 -2.37
N GLN A 59 9.53 16.56 -1.50
CA GLN A 59 10.31 17.79 -1.67
C GLN A 59 11.56 17.49 -2.48
N VAL A 60 11.72 18.18 -3.59
CA VAL A 60 12.86 18.00 -4.51
C VAL A 60 14.14 18.44 -3.83
N ARG A 61 15.17 17.63 -3.92
CA ARG A 61 16.50 17.84 -3.38
C ARG A 61 17.52 17.95 -4.47
N GLN A 62 18.70 18.48 -4.12
CA GLN A 62 19.82 18.53 -5.06
C GLN A 62 20.18 17.13 -5.56
N GLU A 63 20.13 16.12 -4.69
CA GLU A 63 20.42 14.73 -5.07
C GLU A 63 19.45 14.17 -6.12
N ASP A 64 18.18 14.56 -6.06
CA ASP A 64 17.17 14.12 -7.03
C ASP A 64 17.43 14.75 -8.40
N VAL A 65 17.83 16.03 -8.41
CA VAL A 65 18.22 16.75 -9.62
C VAL A 65 19.48 16.13 -10.26
N ASP A 66 20.47 15.78 -9.45
CA ASP A 66 21.73 15.19 -9.92
C ASP A 66 21.53 13.77 -10.48
N ARG A 67 20.65 12.99 -9.82
CA ARG A 67 20.34 11.59 -10.19
C ARG A 67 19.27 11.48 -11.26
N LYS A 68 18.44 12.51 -11.47
CA LYS A 68 17.29 12.54 -12.39
C LYS A 68 16.20 11.49 -12.09
N TYR A 69 16.05 11.11 -10.83
CA TYR A 69 14.97 10.26 -10.35
C TYR A 69 14.72 10.48 -8.86
N ILE A 70 13.50 10.14 -8.43
CA ILE A 70 13.06 10.20 -7.04
C ILE A 70 12.99 8.77 -6.50
N TYR A 71 13.45 8.55 -5.27
CA TYR A 71 13.16 7.33 -4.54
C TYR A 71 11.73 7.35 -4.03
N VAL A 72 11.03 6.27 -4.31
CA VAL A 72 9.66 6.02 -3.83
C VAL A 72 9.73 5.02 -2.69
N PRO A 73 9.04 5.24 -1.56
CA PRO A 73 9.00 4.32 -0.44
C PRO A 73 8.56 2.92 -0.84
N GLU A 74 9.13 1.90 -0.18
CA GLU A 74 8.89 0.49 -0.46
C GLU A 74 7.41 0.06 -0.41
N PRO A 75 6.56 0.59 0.50
CA PRO A 75 5.14 0.24 0.51
C PRO A 75 4.36 0.63 -0.73
N ILE A 76 4.91 1.45 -1.64
CA ILE A 76 4.23 1.90 -2.84
C ILE A 76 4.39 0.87 -3.95
N ILE A 77 3.25 0.38 -4.43
CA ILE A 77 3.18 -0.63 -5.50
C ILE A 77 3.19 0.02 -6.88
N SER A 78 2.47 1.13 -7.04
CA SER A 78 2.26 1.78 -8.33
C SER A 78 2.15 3.28 -8.19
N VAL A 79 2.67 4.00 -9.18
CA VAL A 79 2.49 5.44 -9.35
C VAL A 79 1.68 5.66 -10.61
N THR A 80 0.52 6.31 -10.50
CA THR A 80 -0.45 6.45 -11.59
C THR A 80 -0.39 7.79 -12.28
N SER A 81 -0.24 8.87 -11.53
CA SER A 81 -0.19 10.20 -12.09
C SER A 81 0.64 11.16 -11.25
N ILE A 82 1.10 12.21 -11.89
CA ILE A 82 1.74 13.34 -11.25
C ILE A 82 0.83 14.55 -11.37
N PHE A 83 0.71 15.31 -10.27
CA PHE A 83 0.05 16.60 -10.35
C PHE A 83 0.91 17.60 -11.10
N PRO A 84 0.34 18.39 -12.01
CA PRO A 84 1.10 19.43 -12.68
C PRO A 84 1.62 20.42 -11.63
N PHE A 85 2.92 20.66 -11.67
CA PHE A 85 3.56 21.71 -10.89
C PHE A 85 3.67 22.94 -11.80
N ASP A 86 3.21 24.08 -11.28
CA ASP A 86 3.38 25.36 -11.95
C ASP A 86 4.61 26.04 -11.35
N ASN A 87 5.56 26.43 -12.20
CA ASN A 87 6.77 27.17 -11.83
C ASN A 87 6.49 28.59 -11.33
N SER A 88 5.27 29.07 -11.46
CA SER A 88 4.88 30.35 -10.90
C SER A 88 4.42 30.17 -9.47
N ASN A 89 5.14 30.78 -8.53
CA ASN A 89 4.75 30.92 -7.12
C ASN A 89 3.23 30.82 -6.95
N ALA A 90 2.81 29.77 -6.22
CA ALA A 90 1.43 29.34 -6.10
C ALA A 90 0.52 30.36 -5.37
N SER A 91 0.44 31.55 -5.83
CA SER A 91 -0.77 32.32 -5.76
C SER A 91 -1.70 31.68 -6.81
N VAL A 92 -2.70 30.94 -6.36
CA VAL A 92 -3.83 30.55 -7.20
C VAL A 92 -4.25 31.86 -7.86
N ASN A 93 -3.86 31.98 -9.14
CA ASN A 93 -4.09 33.22 -9.83
C ASN A 93 -5.61 33.28 -10.04
N MET A 94 -6.29 34.11 -9.25
CA MET A 94 -7.75 34.28 -9.31
C MET A 94 -8.20 34.64 -10.74
N PHE A 95 -7.25 34.99 -11.60
CA PHE A 95 -7.44 35.29 -13.01
C PHE A 95 -7.08 34.12 -13.94
N ASP A 96 -6.69 32.95 -13.40
CA ASP A 96 -6.50 31.77 -14.23
C ASP A 96 -7.85 31.35 -14.83
N LEU A 97 -7.88 31.22 -16.15
CA LEU A 97 -9.05 30.82 -16.92
C LEU A 97 -9.68 29.54 -16.37
N ARG A 98 -8.86 28.61 -15.89
CA ARG A 98 -9.31 27.35 -15.27
C ARG A 98 -10.02 27.56 -13.94
N TYR A 99 -9.55 28.50 -13.12
CA TYR A 99 -10.19 28.83 -11.85
C TYR A 99 -11.52 29.54 -12.08
N GLN A 100 -11.54 30.45 -13.02
CA GLN A 100 -12.78 31.17 -13.39
C GLN A 100 -13.84 30.27 -14.04
N LEU A 101 -13.43 29.31 -14.88
CA LEU A 101 -14.34 28.32 -15.44
C LEU A 101 -14.93 27.43 -14.34
N ARG A 102 -14.13 26.98 -13.36
CA ARG A 102 -14.64 26.21 -12.22
C ARG A 102 -15.56 27.00 -11.31
N LEU A 103 -15.28 28.27 -11.09
CA LEU A 103 -16.17 29.15 -10.31
C LEU A 103 -17.50 29.39 -11.09
N HIS A 104 -17.43 29.54 -12.37
CA HIS A 104 -18.64 29.74 -13.21
C HIS A 104 -19.52 28.49 -13.17
N ASP A 105 -18.95 27.31 -13.28
CA ASP A 105 -19.64 26.03 -13.14
C ASP A 105 -20.32 25.88 -11.77
N LEU A 106 -19.69 26.32 -10.69
CA LEU A 106 -20.26 26.27 -9.33
C LEU A 106 -21.46 27.21 -9.14
N TYR A 107 -21.48 28.38 -9.82
CA TYR A 107 -22.60 29.34 -9.73
C TYR A 107 -23.75 28.96 -10.61
N ASP A 108 -23.52 28.30 -11.74
CA ASP A 108 -24.59 27.93 -12.71
C ASP A 108 -25.29 26.59 -12.33
N PHE A 109 -24.88 25.91 -11.31
CA PHE A 109 -25.42 24.62 -10.90
C PHE A 109 -26.90 24.64 -10.48
N THR A 110 -27.47 25.83 -10.27
CA THR A 110 -28.87 25.98 -9.85
C THR A 110 -29.87 26.03 -11.00
N SER A 111 -29.45 26.18 -12.26
CA SER A 111 -30.35 26.43 -13.40
C SER A 111 -30.12 25.56 -14.64
N VAL A 112 -29.09 24.69 -14.67
CA VAL A 112 -28.67 24.00 -15.90
C VAL A 112 -28.82 22.49 -15.80
N SER A 113 -29.33 21.90 -16.88
CA SER A 113 -29.38 20.46 -17.11
C SER A 113 -27.98 19.83 -16.98
N TYR A 114 -27.90 18.65 -16.37
CA TYR A 114 -26.69 17.86 -16.21
C TYR A 114 -25.88 17.60 -17.51
N VAL A 115 -26.57 17.55 -18.63
CA VAL A 115 -25.96 17.27 -19.97
C VAL A 115 -24.96 18.35 -20.42
N PRO A 116 -25.25 19.65 -20.35
CA PRO A 116 -24.26 20.69 -20.67
C PRO A 116 -23.06 20.67 -19.76
N TYR A 117 -23.24 20.38 -18.45
CA TYR A 117 -22.14 20.24 -17.50
C TYR A 117 -21.18 19.13 -17.91
N THR A 118 -21.71 17.94 -18.24
CA THR A 118 -20.88 16.78 -18.66
C THR A 118 -20.10 17.10 -19.95
N ILE A 119 -20.75 17.77 -20.93
CA ILE A 119 -20.08 18.18 -22.16
C ILE A 119 -18.98 19.19 -21.89
N THR A 120 -19.21 20.17 -21.03
CA THR A 120 -18.21 21.18 -20.65
C THR A 120 -17.02 20.52 -19.95
N MET A 121 -17.27 19.59 -19.03
CA MET A 121 -16.20 18.84 -18.35
C MET A 121 -15.37 17.98 -19.31
N GLN A 122 -16.00 17.36 -20.31
CA GLN A 122 -15.29 16.62 -21.35
C GLN A 122 -14.42 17.55 -22.21
N HIS A 123 -14.92 18.73 -22.56
CA HIS A 123 -14.13 19.74 -23.30
C HIS A 123 -12.95 20.25 -22.48
N ILE A 124 -13.13 20.52 -21.19
CA ILE A 124 -12.05 20.92 -20.28
C ILE A 124 -10.99 19.79 -20.14
N GLN A 125 -11.44 18.55 -20.04
CA GLN A 125 -10.52 17.40 -20.02
C GLN A 125 -9.74 17.27 -21.33
N THR A 126 -10.37 17.49 -22.47
CA THR A 126 -9.73 17.46 -23.78
C THR A 126 -8.73 18.62 -23.93
N LEU A 127 -9.07 19.82 -23.49
CA LEU A 127 -8.16 20.96 -23.45
C LEU A 127 -6.97 20.71 -22.51
N ASN A 128 -7.22 20.13 -21.36
CA ASN A 128 -6.15 19.72 -20.44
C ASN A 128 -5.23 18.67 -21.06
N LEU A 129 -5.77 17.73 -21.83
CA LEU A 129 -4.96 16.74 -22.54
C LEU A 129 -4.07 17.35 -23.64
N LEU A 130 -4.61 18.37 -24.34
CA LEU A 130 -3.92 19.01 -25.46
C LEU A 130 -2.89 20.08 -25.03
N PHE A 131 -3.17 20.80 -23.94
CA PHE A 131 -2.40 21.99 -23.55
C PHE A 131 -1.61 21.81 -22.24
N SER A 132 -1.97 20.89 -21.36
CA SER A 132 -1.11 20.55 -20.23
C SER A 132 -0.22 19.37 -20.63
N GLY A 133 1.01 19.62 -21.00
CA GLY A 133 2.01 18.60 -21.10
C GLY A 133 2.22 17.96 -19.73
N LYS A 134 1.41 16.93 -19.41
CA LYS A 134 1.70 16.13 -18.22
C LYS A 134 3.05 15.46 -18.44
N PRO A 135 4.02 15.65 -17.55
CA PRO A 135 5.29 14.96 -17.69
C PRO A 135 5.03 13.45 -17.69
N SER A 136 5.67 12.75 -18.61
CA SER A 136 5.60 11.30 -18.62
C SER A 136 6.34 10.76 -17.40
N LEU A 137 5.79 9.74 -16.76
CA LEU A 137 6.39 9.11 -15.59
C LEU A 137 6.69 7.63 -15.89
N ARG A 138 7.79 7.15 -15.33
CA ARG A 138 8.17 5.74 -15.38
C ARG A 138 8.53 5.29 -13.98
N PHE A 139 7.80 4.32 -13.47
CA PHE A 139 8.02 3.72 -12.16
C PHE A 139 8.22 2.22 -12.29
N ASN A 140 9.16 1.67 -11.52
CA ASN A 140 9.36 0.24 -11.41
C ASN A 140 9.42 -0.13 -9.93
N ARG A 141 8.50 -0.97 -9.50
CA ARG A 141 8.36 -1.47 -8.12
C ARG A 141 9.65 -2.13 -7.58
N HIS A 142 10.40 -2.83 -8.43
CA HIS A 142 11.59 -3.55 -7.98
C HIS A 142 12.81 -2.63 -7.74
N ASN A 143 12.81 -1.47 -8.37
CA ASN A 143 13.89 -0.49 -8.22
C ASN A 143 13.53 0.66 -7.28
N ASN A 144 12.25 0.81 -6.93
CA ASN A 144 11.72 1.93 -6.13
C ASN A 144 12.13 3.31 -6.66
N LYS A 145 12.28 3.42 -7.98
CA LYS A 145 12.71 4.65 -8.65
C LYS A 145 11.62 5.18 -9.56
N LEU A 146 11.28 6.43 -9.34
CA LEU A 146 10.37 7.20 -10.18
C LEU A 146 11.19 8.11 -11.08
N PHE A 147 11.14 7.87 -12.38
CA PHE A 147 11.73 8.72 -13.40
C PHE A 147 10.65 9.64 -13.96
N LEU A 148 10.97 10.91 -14.04
CA LEU A 148 10.12 11.94 -14.60
C LEU A 148 10.82 12.49 -15.85
N ASP A 149 10.04 12.65 -16.92
CA ASP A 149 10.52 13.23 -18.17
C ASP A 149 10.32 14.76 -18.13
N ILE A 150 11.23 15.40 -17.39
CA ILE A 150 11.26 16.85 -17.14
C ILE A 150 12.70 17.35 -17.24
N GLU A 151 12.88 18.64 -17.45
CA GLU A 151 14.18 19.29 -17.34
C GLU A 151 14.47 19.66 -15.87
N TRP A 152 15.20 18.76 -15.20
CA TRP A 152 15.58 18.96 -13.82
C TRP A 152 16.43 20.23 -13.63
N GLY A 153 16.02 21.07 -12.68
CA GLY A 153 16.66 22.35 -12.39
C GLY A 153 16.10 23.54 -13.18
N SER A 154 15.38 23.28 -14.29
CA SER A 154 14.66 24.29 -15.06
C SER A 154 13.17 24.25 -14.77
N ASP A 155 12.54 23.08 -15.01
CA ASP A 155 11.10 22.89 -14.82
C ASP A 155 10.73 22.78 -13.35
N ILE A 156 11.64 22.24 -12.54
CA ILE A 156 11.47 22.11 -11.09
C ILE A 156 12.78 22.42 -10.37
N SER A 157 12.67 23.27 -9.36
CA SER A 157 13.80 23.74 -8.56
C SER A 157 13.95 22.97 -7.24
N VAL A 158 15.16 22.97 -6.69
CA VAL A 158 15.41 22.39 -5.36
C VAL A 158 14.57 23.11 -4.32
N GLY A 159 13.88 22.34 -3.46
CA GLY A 159 12.98 22.86 -2.42
C GLY A 159 11.51 22.88 -2.82
N GLU A 160 11.19 22.78 -4.10
CA GLU A 160 9.82 22.65 -4.59
C GLU A 160 9.21 21.28 -4.27
N TYR A 161 7.90 21.19 -4.36
CA TYR A 161 7.18 19.96 -4.04
C TYR A 161 6.56 19.33 -5.27
N ILE A 162 6.75 18.02 -5.39
CA ILE A 162 6.05 17.17 -6.34
C ILE A 162 4.99 16.38 -5.57
N VAL A 163 3.78 16.34 -6.12
CA VAL A 163 2.71 15.49 -5.60
C VAL A 163 2.40 14.43 -6.64
N VAL A 164 2.50 13.17 -6.22
CA VAL A 164 2.20 12.03 -7.07
C VAL A 164 1.05 11.22 -6.50
N GLU A 165 0.19 10.76 -7.37
CA GLU A 165 -0.87 9.83 -7.05
C GLU A 165 -0.31 8.42 -7.13
N CYS A 166 -0.42 7.66 -6.06
CA CYS A 166 0.13 6.32 -5.97
C CYS A 166 -0.75 5.37 -5.17
N TYR A 167 -0.51 4.08 -5.34
CA TYR A 167 -1.15 3.03 -4.58
C TYR A 167 -0.16 2.41 -3.59
N ARG A 168 -0.56 2.37 -2.33
CA ARG A 168 0.19 1.79 -1.23
C ARG A 168 -0.42 0.45 -0.83
N LYS A 169 0.42 -0.57 -0.59
CA LYS A 169 -0.03 -1.84 -0.02
C LYS A 169 -0.51 -1.64 1.43
N MET A 170 -1.61 -2.28 1.76
CA MET A 170 -2.16 -2.31 3.11
C MET A 170 -1.54 -3.49 3.87
N ASP A 171 -0.29 -3.31 4.29
CA ASP A 171 0.45 -4.34 5.02
C ASP A 171 -0.12 -4.51 6.43
N PRO A 172 -0.59 -5.70 6.82
CA PRO A 172 -1.17 -5.91 8.14
C PRO A 172 -0.12 -6.10 9.25
N ASP A 173 1.13 -6.39 8.90
CA ASP A 173 2.21 -6.57 9.87
C ASP A 173 2.79 -5.24 10.33
N ILE A 174 3.38 -5.25 11.52
CA ILE A 174 4.11 -4.09 12.04
C ILE A 174 5.38 -3.92 11.20
N TYR A 175 5.49 -2.78 10.53
CA TYR A 175 6.70 -2.44 9.81
C TYR A 175 7.74 -1.83 10.74
N THR A 176 8.96 -2.33 10.68
CA THR A 176 10.10 -1.79 11.42
C THR A 176 11.05 -1.12 10.43
N GLY A 177 11.25 0.19 10.59
CA GLY A 177 12.18 0.94 9.76
C GLY A 177 13.63 0.52 9.95
N SER A 178 14.44 0.80 8.94
CA SER A 178 15.86 0.49 8.93
C SER A 178 16.65 1.31 9.96
N GLY A 179 17.63 0.69 10.59
CA GLY A 179 18.51 1.36 11.54
C GLY A 179 17.84 1.69 12.88
N THR A 180 18.32 2.72 13.53
CA THR A 180 17.82 3.19 14.83
C THR A 180 17.65 4.70 14.83
N ALA A 181 16.78 5.21 15.68
CA ALA A 181 16.51 6.63 15.83
C ALA A 181 16.78 7.12 17.25
N SER A 182 17.15 8.39 17.35
CA SER A 182 17.31 9.11 18.60
C SER A 182 16.38 10.29 18.63
N VAL A 183 15.77 10.53 19.76
CA VAL A 183 14.83 11.64 20.04
C VAL A 183 15.26 12.40 21.28
N SER A 184 14.99 13.68 21.29
CA SER A 184 15.31 14.55 22.43
C SER A 184 14.03 15.07 23.07
N LEU A 185 14.10 15.27 24.39
CA LEU A 185 13.01 15.87 25.16
C LEU A 185 12.60 17.22 24.55
N ASN A 186 11.31 17.48 24.45
CA ASN A 186 10.74 18.70 23.89
C ASN A 186 11.16 19.02 22.44
N SER A 187 11.57 18.03 21.66
CA SER A 187 11.93 18.17 20.25
C SER A 187 10.95 17.40 19.38
N THR A 188 10.64 17.95 18.21
CA THR A 188 9.91 17.25 17.13
C THR A 188 10.84 16.54 16.17
N GLN A 189 12.14 16.79 16.26
CA GLN A 189 13.13 16.22 15.35
C GLN A 189 13.54 14.81 15.80
N VAL A 190 13.54 13.89 14.86
CA VAL A 190 14.04 12.52 14.99
C VAL A 190 15.30 12.40 14.16
N THR A 191 16.38 11.96 14.77
CA THR A 191 17.66 11.73 14.09
C THR A 191 17.96 10.24 14.02
N GLY A 192 18.18 9.74 12.82
CA GLY A 192 18.45 8.34 12.55
C GLY A 192 19.94 8.02 12.43
N THR A 193 20.28 6.79 12.76
CA THR A 193 21.61 6.20 12.56
C THR A 193 21.46 4.95 11.71
N ASN A 194 22.12 4.89 10.56
CA ASN A 194 21.97 3.85 9.55
C ASN A 194 20.51 3.66 9.11
N SER A 195 19.73 4.73 9.13
CA SER A 195 18.32 4.75 8.76
C SER A 195 18.13 5.22 7.32
N TYR A 196 17.00 4.84 6.73
CA TYR A 196 16.60 5.24 5.38
C TYR A 196 15.16 5.75 5.40
N PHE A 197 14.88 6.81 6.19
CA PHE A 197 13.52 7.32 6.41
C PHE A 197 12.74 7.64 5.14
N LEU A 198 13.44 8.06 4.08
CA LEU A 198 12.83 8.35 2.79
C LEU A 198 12.32 7.13 2.03
N ARG A 199 12.90 5.97 2.32
CA ARG A 199 12.51 4.69 1.71
C ARG A 199 11.50 3.95 2.55
N ASP A 200 11.57 4.13 3.88
CA ASP A 200 10.81 3.37 4.84
C ASP A 200 9.44 4.00 5.14
N PHE A 201 9.35 5.33 5.11
CA PHE A 201 8.16 6.05 5.58
C PHE A 201 7.69 7.11 4.60
N ILE A 202 6.43 7.50 4.75
CA ILE A 202 5.77 8.55 3.98
C ILE A 202 5.32 9.65 4.94
N PRO A 203 5.45 10.95 4.59
CA PRO A 203 4.84 12.03 5.37
C PRO A 203 3.34 11.76 5.59
N GLY A 204 2.90 11.82 6.83
CA GLY A 204 1.55 11.47 7.24
C GLY A 204 1.41 10.11 7.93
N ASP A 205 2.44 9.24 7.85
CA ASP A 205 2.46 7.98 8.60
C ASP A 205 2.54 8.22 10.11
N GLU A 206 1.92 7.33 10.88
CA GLU A 206 2.07 7.28 12.33
C GLU A 206 3.17 6.30 12.69
N VAL A 207 4.18 6.78 13.39
CA VAL A 207 5.33 5.99 13.84
C VAL A 207 5.43 5.98 15.35
N THR A 208 5.82 4.84 15.88
CA THR A 208 6.06 4.66 17.32
C THR A 208 7.56 4.59 17.58
N ILE A 209 8.04 5.47 18.44
CA ILE A 209 9.42 5.54 18.88
C ILE A 209 9.42 5.63 20.40
N ASN A 210 10.14 4.73 21.07
CA ASN A 210 10.20 4.68 22.54
C ASN A 210 8.80 4.64 23.22
N GLY A 211 7.83 3.94 22.60
CA GLY A 211 6.46 3.81 23.11
C GLY A 211 5.56 5.03 22.88
N GLU A 212 6.05 6.10 22.26
CA GLU A 212 5.23 7.25 21.86
C GLU A 212 4.91 7.18 20.37
N THR A 213 3.62 7.18 20.04
CA THR A 213 3.15 7.22 18.66
C THR A 213 2.92 8.66 18.21
N LYS A 214 3.53 9.03 17.08
CA LYS A 214 3.48 10.39 16.52
C LYS A 214 3.39 10.35 15.01
N ARG A 215 2.72 11.34 14.44
CA ARG A 215 2.57 11.48 13.00
C ARG A 215 3.77 12.18 12.38
N ILE A 216 4.28 11.66 11.27
CA ILE A 216 5.36 12.29 10.50
C ILE A 216 4.80 13.50 9.75
N MET A 217 5.37 14.67 9.98
CA MET A 217 5.03 15.89 9.24
C MET A 217 5.81 16.00 7.95
N ASN A 218 7.12 15.82 8.02
CA ASN A 218 7.99 15.82 6.85
C ASN A 218 9.25 14.99 7.11
N ILE A 219 9.84 14.50 6.03
CA ILE A 219 11.11 13.77 6.03
C ILE A 219 12.12 14.64 5.29
N THR A 220 13.11 15.16 6.03
CA THR A 220 14.09 16.12 5.50
C THR A 220 15.27 15.42 4.84
N SER A 221 15.69 14.27 5.36
CA SER A 221 16.79 13.47 4.81
C SER A 221 16.58 11.98 5.10
N GLU A 222 17.47 11.12 4.60
CA GLU A 222 17.44 9.70 4.96
C GLU A 222 17.60 9.45 6.47
N THR A 223 18.22 10.40 7.18
CA THR A 223 18.51 10.30 8.61
C THR A 223 17.76 11.30 9.48
N THR A 224 16.90 12.15 8.89
CA THR A 224 16.21 13.18 9.67
C THR A 224 14.76 13.30 9.23
N MET A 225 13.84 13.23 10.20
CA MET A 225 12.42 13.49 10.01
C MET A 225 11.88 14.33 11.16
N ASN A 226 10.77 15.01 10.92
CA ASN A 226 10.06 15.81 11.92
C ASN A 226 8.65 15.23 12.13
N VAL A 227 8.26 15.16 13.40
CA VAL A 227 6.92 14.70 13.82
C VAL A 227 6.06 15.88 14.29
N GLU A 228 4.76 15.64 14.38
CA GLU A 228 3.75 16.65 14.68
C GLU A 228 3.89 17.28 16.08
N SER A 229 4.32 16.51 17.07
CA SER A 229 4.38 16.94 18.46
C SER A 229 5.70 16.54 19.12
N ASN A 230 6.09 17.30 20.15
CA ASN A 230 7.31 17.06 20.91
C ASN A 230 7.30 15.72 21.64
N PHE A 231 8.47 15.08 21.75
CA PHE A 231 8.64 13.91 22.60
C PHE A 231 8.66 14.28 24.07
N SER A 232 8.05 13.44 24.90
CA SER A 232 7.98 13.61 26.36
C SER A 232 9.24 13.11 27.07
N SER A 233 10.10 12.35 26.37
CA SER A 233 11.34 11.80 26.91
C SER A 233 12.42 11.77 25.84
N SER A 234 13.69 11.80 26.27
CA SER A 234 14.83 11.56 25.40
C SER A 234 15.11 10.06 25.32
N ALA A 235 15.37 9.56 24.13
CA ALA A 235 15.77 8.18 23.91
C ALA A 235 16.78 8.09 22.78
N SER A 236 17.69 7.12 22.86
CA SER A 236 18.69 6.85 21.83
C SER A 236 18.61 5.42 21.36
N SER A 237 19.00 5.18 20.12
CA SER A 237 19.06 3.84 19.51
C SER A 237 17.75 3.05 19.60
N GLN A 238 16.62 3.75 19.41
CA GLN A 238 15.29 3.14 19.37
C GLN A 238 14.92 2.73 17.96
N GLN A 239 14.18 1.64 17.83
CA GLN A 239 13.58 1.28 16.54
C GLN A 239 12.39 2.18 16.25
N VAL A 240 12.25 2.55 14.97
CA VAL A 240 11.07 3.25 14.47
C VAL A 240 10.12 2.21 13.91
N THR A 241 8.95 2.07 14.51
CA THR A 241 7.95 1.10 14.07
C THR A 241 6.69 1.83 13.59
N LYS A 242 6.04 1.26 12.59
CA LYS A 242 4.74 1.70 12.10
C LYS A 242 3.75 0.56 12.30
N ALA A 243 2.58 0.88 12.85
CA ALA A 243 1.51 -0.10 12.98
C ALA A 243 1.04 -0.55 11.61
N GLY A 244 0.80 -1.84 11.45
CA GLY A 244 0.18 -2.41 10.27
C GLY A 244 -1.33 -2.18 10.24
N ALA A 245 -1.94 -2.42 9.10
CA ALA A 245 -3.38 -2.42 8.91
C ALA A 245 -3.97 -3.74 9.43
N SER A 246 -4.03 -3.92 10.74
CA SER A 246 -4.42 -5.19 11.39
C SER A 246 -5.78 -5.74 10.95
N ASP A 247 -6.69 -4.87 10.49
CA ASP A 247 -8.02 -5.25 10.00
C ASP A 247 -7.95 -6.11 8.73
N VAL A 248 -6.88 -6.03 7.96
CA VAL A 248 -6.62 -6.87 6.78
C VAL A 248 -6.61 -8.35 7.15
N TRP A 249 -6.10 -8.72 8.34
CA TRP A 249 -6.16 -10.09 8.83
C TRP A 249 -7.59 -10.64 8.98
N ASN A 250 -8.57 -9.76 9.10
CA ASN A 250 -9.97 -10.15 9.18
C ASN A 250 -10.68 -10.20 7.83
N ASP A 251 -10.01 -9.86 6.73
CA ASP A 251 -10.63 -9.91 5.41
C ASP A 251 -11.10 -11.34 5.06
N ARG A 252 -12.27 -11.41 4.43
CA ARG A 252 -12.91 -12.67 4.07
C ARG A 252 -12.13 -13.44 3.03
N PHE A 253 -11.72 -12.75 1.97
CA PHE A 253 -11.03 -13.39 0.85
C PHE A 253 -9.63 -13.83 1.25
N LEU A 254 -8.90 -12.98 1.98
CA LEU A 254 -7.58 -13.33 2.50
C LEU A 254 -7.62 -14.60 3.37
N LYS A 255 -8.60 -14.70 4.29
CA LYS A 255 -8.80 -15.88 5.14
C LYS A 255 -9.08 -17.14 4.33
N GLN A 256 -9.93 -17.03 3.32
CA GLN A 256 -10.30 -18.17 2.48
C GLN A 256 -9.12 -18.61 1.64
N TYR A 257 -8.43 -17.68 1.01
CA TYR A 257 -7.32 -17.95 0.11
C TYR A 257 -6.11 -18.53 0.83
N ALA A 258 -5.68 -17.92 1.95
CA ALA A 258 -4.61 -18.46 2.77
C ALA A 258 -4.93 -19.87 3.30
N THR A 259 -6.16 -20.11 3.75
CA THR A 259 -6.57 -21.45 4.20
C THR A 259 -6.50 -22.47 3.06
N ALA A 260 -6.92 -22.11 1.86
CA ALA A 260 -6.88 -23.00 0.69
C ALA A 260 -5.44 -23.29 0.25
N LEU A 261 -4.53 -22.30 0.31
CA LEU A 261 -3.11 -22.50 0.04
C LEU A 261 -2.45 -23.44 1.06
N ILE A 262 -2.75 -23.27 2.35
CA ILE A 262 -2.26 -24.17 3.40
C ILE A 262 -2.82 -25.59 3.21
N LYS A 263 -4.12 -25.72 2.86
CA LYS A 263 -4.74 -27.01 2.52
C LYS A 263 -4.05 -27.69 1.36
N LYS A 264 -3.70 -26.95 0.32
CA LYS A 264 -2.96 -27.45 -0.83
C LYS A 264 -1.57 -27.95 -0.44
N GLN A 265 -0.83 -27.18 0.38
CA GLN A 265 0.47 -27.58 0.91
C GLN A 265 0.37 -28.85 1.75
N TRP A 266 -0.65 -28.94 2.60
CA TRP A 266 -0.92 -30.16 3.37
C TRP A 266 -1.17 -31.38 2.47
N GLY A 267 -2.05 -31.24 1.45
CA GLY A 267 -2.29 -32.27 0.45
C GLY A 267 -1.02 -32.69 -0.29
N GLU A 268 -0.17 -31.74 -0.64
CA GLU A 268 1.11 -32.02 -1.33
C GLU A 268 2.09 -32.78 -0.44
N ASN A 269 2.19 -32.42 0.83
CA ASN A 269 3.03 -33.14 1.80
C ASN A 269 2.58 -34.61 1.97
N ILE A 270 1.25 -34.85 2.05
CA ILE A 270 0.68 -36.20 2.22
C ILE A 270 0.68 -36.97 0.90
N LYS A 271 0.55 -36.35 -0.24
CA LYS A 271 0.52 -37.00 -1.57
C LYS A 271 1.73 -37.92 -1.82
N LYS A 272 2.88 -37.59 -1.23
CA LYS A 272 4.10 -38.44 -1.30
C LYS A 272 3.91 -39.80 -0.64
N PHE A 273 2.98 -39.92 0.29
CA PHE A 273 2.66 -41.16 1.01
C PHE A 273 1.43 -41.87 0.43
N GLY A 274 0.97 -41.46 -0.77
CA GLY A 274 -0.16 -42.06 -1.45
C GLY A 274 0.03 -43.58 -1.68
N GLY A 275 -0.93 -44.37 -1.20
CA GLY A 275 -0.88 -45.82 -1.29
C GLY A 275 -0.28 -46.52 -0.09
N VAL A 276 0.22 -45.81 0.93
CA VAL A 276 0.64 -46.40 2.20
C VAL A 276 -0.61 -46.67 3.03
N GLN A 277 -0.88 -47.94 3.34
CA GLN A 277 -1.91 -48.34 4.29
C GLN A 277 -1.36 -48.17 5.73
N MET A 278 -2.01 -47.32 6.50
CA MET A 278 -1.74 -47.24 7.94
C MET A 278 -2.26 -48.49 8.69
N PRO A 279 -1.67 -48.81 9.86
CA PRO A 279 -2.24 -49.83 10.74
C PRO A 279 -3.71 -49.51 11.00
N GLY A 280 -4.62 -50.43 10.61
CA GLY A 280 -6.08 -50.22 10.69
C GLY A 280 -6.77 -50.06 9.34
N GLY A 281 -6.04 -50.12 8.21
CA GLY A 281 -6.63 -50.08 6.87
C GLY A 281 -7.01 -48.70 6.36
N VAL A 282 -6.60 -47.62 7.05
CA VAL A 282 -6.86 -46.26 6.64
C VAL A 282 -5.81 -45.85 5.59
N THR A 283 -6.27 -45.43 4.42
CA THR A 283 -5.42 -44.85 3.37
C THR A 283 -5.43 -43.35 3.47
N LEU A 284 -4.24 -42.74 3.47
CA LEU A 284 -4.11 -41.28 3.37
C LEU A 284 -4.34 -40.83 1.95
N ASN A 285 -5.43 -40.10 1.70
CA ASN A 285 -5.78 -39.60 0.36
C ASN A 285 -5.33 -38.17 0.14
N GLY A 286 -4.01 -37.94 0.18
CA GLY A 286 -3.44 -36.59 -0.01
C GLY A 286 -3.72 -35.99 -1.39
N LYS A 287 -3.98 -36.83 -2.41
CA LYS A 287 -4.35 -36.37 -3.75
C LYS A 287 -5.71 -35.68 -3.75
N GLU A 288 -6.70 -36.24 -3.08
CA GLU A 288 -8.04 -35.66 -3.00
C GLU A 288 -8.02 -34.29 -2.29
N ILE A 289 -7.29 -34.18 -1.17
CA ILE A 289 -7.11 -32.91 -0.45
C ILE A 289 -6.47 -31.88 -1.39
N TRP A 290 -5.47 -32.27 -2.16
CA TRP A 290 -4.78 -31.39 -3.10
C TRP A 290 -5.68 -30.95 -4.26
N ASP A 291 -6.47 -31.87 -4.83
CA ASP A 291 -7.39 -31.60 -5.93
C ASP A 291 -8.50 -30.63 -5.47
N GLU A 292 -9.13 -30.89 -4.31
CA GLU A 292 -10.12 -30.00 -3.69
C GLU A 292 -9.56 -28.60 -3.42
N ALA A 293 -8.36 -28.52 -2.82
CA ALA A 293 -7.73 -27.24 -2.53
C ALA A 293 -7.43 -26.43 -3.79
N THR A 294 -7.01 -27.12 -4.86
CA THR A 294 -6.72 -26.49 -6.15
C THR A 294 -8.00 -25.91 -6.78
N GLU A 295 -9.12 -26.63 -6.67
CA GLU A 295 -10.41 -26.13 -7.15
C GLU A 295 -10.93 -24.94 -6.29
N GLU A 296 -10.78 -25.02 -4.96
CA GLU A 296 -11.11 -23.92 -4.05
C GLU A 296 -10.29 -22.67 -4.37
N ILE A 297 -8.98 -22.80 -4.56
CA ILE A 297 -8.07 -21.71 -4.94
C ILE A 297 -8.57 -21.04 -6.23
N ARG A 298 -8.83 -21.81 -7.26
CA ARG A 298 -9.29 -21.26 -8.55
C ARG A 298 -10.59 -20.48 -8.40
N LYS A 299 -11.54 -20.97 -7.62
CA LYS A 299 -12.81 -20.26 -7.38
C LYS A 299 -12.59 -18.93 -6.65
N ILE A 300 -11.68 -18.93 -5.66
CA ILE A 300 -11.38 -17.71 -4.90
C ILE A 300 -10.64 -16.70 -5.78
N GLU A 301 -9.71 -17.16 -6.62
CA GLU A 301 -9.00 -16.30 -7.57
C GLU A 301 -9.95 -15.66 -8.59
N ASP A 302 -10.88 -16.44 -9.14
CA ASP A 302 -11.91 -15.93 -10.05
C ASP A 302 -12.83 -14.91 -9.36
N GLU A 303 -13.25 -15.18 -8.10
CA GLU A 303 -14.05 -14.24 -7.31
C GLU A 303 -13.27 -12.96 -7.00
N MET A 304 -11.99 -13.05 -6.60
CA MET A 304 -11.16 -11.87 -6.31
C MET A 304 -10.97 -10.98 -7.53
N GLN A 305 -10.79 -11.56 -8.71
CA GLN A 305 -10.64 -10.80 -9.96
C GLN A 305 -11.90 -10.00 -10.30
N ILE A 306 -13.08 -10.49 -9.95
CA ILE A 306 -14.35 -9.77 -10.11
C ILE A 306 -14.41 -8.54 -9.19
N TYR A 307 -13.84 -8.65 -7.98
CA TYR A 307 -13.77 -7.57 -6.98
C TYR A 307 -12.50 -6.73 -7.05
N ASN A 308 -11.76 -6.80 -8.15
CA ASN A 308 -10.51 -6.04 -8.35
C ASN A 308 -10.73 -4.52 -8.41
N VAL A 309 -11.91 -4.08 -8.80
CA VAL A 309 -12.26 -2.65 -8.91
C VAL A 309 -13.24 -2.31 -7.80
N LEU A 310 -13.00 -1.19 -7.11
CA LEU A 310 -14.01 -0.58 -6.24
C LEU A 310 -15.35 -0.55 -6.99
N PRO A 311 -16.45 -0.98 -6.37
CA PRO A 311 -17.76 -0.83 -6.99
C PRO A 311 -17.89 0.62 -7.43
N ASN A 312 -18.10 0.81 -8.72
CA ASN A 312 -18.39 2.14 -9.25
C ASN A 312 -19.49 2.73 -8.39
N GLU A 313 -19.30 3.95 -7.94
CA GLU A 313 -20.40 4.71 -7.32
C GLU A 313 -21.57 4.58 -8.27
N ILE A 314 -22.53 3.75 -7.92
CA ILE A 314 -23.78 3.65 -8.65
C ILE A 314 -24.41 5.02 -8.47
N MET A 315 -24.37 5.81 -9.51
CA MET A 315 -25.15 7.04 -9.54
C MET A 315 -26.61 6.60 -9.40
N ILE A 316 -27.08 6.63 -8.18
CA ILE A 316 -28.50 6.51 -7.89
C ILE A 316 -29.09 7.82 -8.39
N GLY A 317 -29.72 7.74 -9.58
CA GLY A 317 -30.44 8.86 -10.15
C GLY A 317 -31.66 9.23 -9.30
#